data_c84e3377ec1cb44c8e1cfec1f64355e7
#
_entry.id   c84e3377ec1cb44c8e1cfec1f64355e7
#
_cell.length_a   1.000
_cell.length_b   1.000
_cell.length_c   1.000
_cell.angle_alpha   90.00
_cell.angle_beta   90.00
_cell.angle_gamma   90.00
#
_symmetry.space_group_name_H-M   'P 1'
#
loop_
_entity.id
_entity.type
_entity.pdbx_description
1 polymer ?
#
loop_
_entity_poly.entity_id
_entity_poly.type
_entity_poly.pdbx_seq_one_letter_code
_entity_poly.pdbx_strand_id
1 'polypeptide(L)'
;MNLKQQIQQRPMTSFQWLVVILAVVLNMLDGFDVLAVAFTAKSIKSELGLTGGQIGSLMSAGFMGMTVGSLLLGPLADKLGRRPVLMLSVLLSAAGMLLTVWSHSIEWLAVSRLLTGFGVGGILPCTNVLVSEYANKKWHGLAIAIYASGFGIGAMVGGMSAVMLQTQYGWRSVFLVGAALTAIAFVALVALLPESVDYLLNRRPANAKARLDAIAAKMGLHGDWAFPEQNHRTGGVSVLRLFQADYLRTTLLIWLAFITVTAAYYFISSWTPALLEEAGMSKAKSQTVGMAISIGGAAGSLLFGFLVSRWGARTMLMAFAGLAAAAVCAFVPATANLSLALVLAVVLGALSNGCIAGLYTINPALWEADFRSTGVSVAIGVGRIGSMTSPVLVGMLLDAGWQKNQLYFGSAIVLLLAMAAVAGLKQRV
;
A
#
# COMPACT_ATOMS: atom_id res chain seq x y z
N MET A 1 -22.61 -0.04 -29.60
CA MET A 1 -22.90 0.18 -28.18
C MET A 1 -21.61 0.10 -27.39
N ASN A 2 -21.37 0.93 -26.38
CA ASN A 2 -20.10 0.94 -25.65
C ASN A 2 -20.19 -0.03 -24.45
N LEU A 3 -19.39 -1.11 -24.45
CA LEU A 3 -19.35 -2.12 -23.39
C LEU A 3 -19.11 -1.48 -22.00
N LYS A 4 -18.23 -0.50 -21.93
CA LYS A 4 -17.91 0.20 -20.67
C LYS A 4 -19.13 0.91 -20.07
N GLN A 5 -19.97 1.53 -20.91
CA GLN A 5 -21.22 2.17 -20.45
C GLN A 5 -22.20 1.13 -19.90
N GLN A 6 -22.30 -0.03 -20.52
CA GLN A 6 -23.16 -1.10 -19.99
C GLN A 6 -22.67 -1.67 -18.67
N ILE A 7 -21.36 -1.87 -18.51
CA ILE A 7 -20.77 -2.28 -17.24
C ILE A 7 -21.10 -1.27 -16.14
N GLN A 8 -21.03 0.03 -16.45
CA GLN A 8 -21.27 1.08 -15.46
C GLN A 8 -22.74 1.24 -15.06
N GLN A 9 -23.68 0.95 -15.96
CA GLN A 9 -25.11 1.20 -15.73
C GLN A 9 -25.89 -0.01 -15.22
N ARG A 10 -25.45 -1.24 -15.51
CA ARG A 10 -26.15 -2.47 -15.08
C ARG A 10 -25.78 -2.89 -13.66
N PRO A 11 -26.63 -3.68 -12.99
CA PRO A 11 -26.27 -4.31 -11.72
C PRO A 11 -25.02 -5.15 -11.85
N MET A 12 -24.20 -5.20 -10.79
CA MET A 12 -23.00 -6.04 -10.77
C MET A 12 -23.37 -7.52 -10.79
N THR A 13 -22.71 -8.25 -11.66
CA THR A 13 -22.82 -9.71 -11.77
C THR A 13 -21.87 -10.42 -10.80
N SER A 14 -22.10 -11.70 -10.54
CA SER A 14 -21.19 -12.54 -9.74
C SER A 14 -19.77 -12.56 -10.31
N PHE A 15 -19.64 -12.49 -11.64
CA PHE A 15 -18.33 -12.44 -12.29
C PHE A 15 -17.56 -11.15 -11.98
N GLN A 16 -18.23 -10.01 -11.94
CA GLN A 16 -17.59 -8.73 -11.55
C GLN A 16 -17.17 -8.74 -10.09
N TRP A 17 -17.99 -9.27 -9.19
CA TRP A 17 -17.62 -9.47 -7.79
C TRP A 17 -16.45 -10.44 -7.62
N LEU A 18 -16.37 -11.48 -8.44
CA LEU A 18 -15.22 -12.40 -8.45
C LEU A 18 -13.92 -11.65 -8.77
N VAL A 19 -13.92 -10.73 -9.76
CA VAL A 19 -12.74 -9.92 -10.09
C VAL A 19 -12.34 -9.03 -8.90
N VAL A 20 -13.33 -8.41 -8.22
CA VAL A 20 -13.07 -7.62 -7.01
C VAL A 20 -12.47 -8.50 -5.90
N ILE A 21 -13.03 -9.69 -5.65
CA ILE A 21 -12.54 -10.61 -4.61
C ILE A 21 -11.11 -11.06 -4.91
N LEU A 22 -10.79 -11.39 -6.15
CA LEU A 22 -9.42 -11.75 -6.55
C LEU A 22 -8.43 -10.60 -6.27
N ALA A 23 -8.82 -9.37 -6.58
CA ALA A 23 -8.02 -8.19 -6.28
C ALA A 23 -7.86 -7.97 -4.75
N VAL A 24 -8.91 -8.20 -3.97
CA VAL A 24 -8.87 -8.15 -2.48
C VAL A 24 -7.89 -9.18 -1.95
N VAL A 25 -7.94 -10.42 -2.43
CA VAL A 25 -7.01 -11.49 -2.00
C VAL A 25 -5.56 -11.10 -2.29
N LEU A 26 -5.27 -10.52 -3.46
CA LEU A 26 -3.92 -10.05 -3.78
C LEU A 26 -3.48 -8.91 -2.86
N ASN A 27 -4.37 -7.98 -2.54
CA ASN A 27 -4.06 -6.89 -1.61
C ASN A 27 -3.90 -7.40 -0.16
N MET A 28 -4.59 -8.49 0.22
CA MET A 28 -4.36 -9.19 1.50
C MET A 28 -2.96 -9.82 1.52
N LEU A 29 -2.52 -10.46 0.45
CA LEU A 29 -1.19 -11.06 0.35
C LEU A 29 -0.10 -9.99 0.39
N ASP A 30 -0.33 -8.81 -0.19
CA ASP A 30 0.56 -7.66 -0.05
C ASP A 30 0.66 -7.19 1.42
N GLY A 31 -0.47 -7.00 2.09
CA GLY A 31 -0.48 -6.64 3.52
C GLY A 31 0.22 -7.68 4.40
N PHE A 32 0.05 -8.96 4.09
CA PHE A 32 0.78 -10.05 4.74
C PHE A 32 2.29 -9.91 4.55
N ASP A 33 2.78 -9.75 3.31
CA ASP A 33 4.20 -9.70 3.00
C ASP A 33 4.90 -8.49 3.61
N VAL A 34 4.31 -7.31 3.47
CA VAL A 34 4.88 -6.06 3.99
C VAL A 34 5.14 -6.15 5.49
N LEU A 35 4.23 -6.74 6.25
CA LEU A 35 4.37 -6.84 7.70
C LEU A 35 5.06 -8.14 8.17
N ALA A 36 5.21 -9.14 7.31
CA ALA A 36 5.91 -10.38 7.66
C ALA A 36 7.33 -10.11 8.18
N VAL A 37 8.08 -9.21 7.53
CA VAL A 37 9.43 -8.80 7.99
C VAL A 37 9.37 -8.09 9.34
N ALA A 38 8.39 -7.18 9.54
CA ALA A 38 8.24 -6.47 10.80
C ALA A 38 7.96 -7.42 11.97
N PHE A 39 7.09 -8.40 11.78
CA PHE A 39 6.74 -9.40 12.81
C PHE A 39 7.86 -10.44 13.05
N THR A 40 8.73 -10.66 12.08
CA THR A 40 9.85 -11.62 12.20
C THR A 40 11.18 -10.93 12.49
N ALA A 41 11.24 -9.60 12.51
CA ALA A 41 12.46 -8.80 12.60
C ALA A 41 13.38 -9.22 13.75
N LYS A 42 12.85 -9.39 14.97
CA LYS A 42 13.64 -9.80 16.15
C LYS A 42 14.20 -11.22 15.99
N SER A 43 13.42 -12.15 15.44
CA SER A 43 13.87 -13.53 15.21
C SER A 43 14.99 -13.58 14.16
N ILE A 44 14.85 -12.83 13.07
CA ILE A 44 15.89 -12.69 12.03
C ILE A 44 17.15 -12.04 12.62
N LYS A 45 16.98 -10.93 13.39
CA LYS A 45 18.08 -10.22 14.07
C LYS A 45 18.88 -11.15 14.98
N SER A 46 18.19 -11.93 15.82
CA SER A 46 18.83 -12.83 16.79
C SER A 46 19.52 -14.03 16.12
N GLU A 47 18.94 -14.59 15.05
CA GLU A 47 19.52 -15.78 14.39
C GLU A 47 20.74 -15.42 13.53
N LEU A 48 20.69 -14.28 12.82
CA LEU A 48 21.75 -13.87 11.92
C LEU A 48 22.73 -12.86 12.52
N GLY A 49 22.57 -12.47 13.78
CA GLY A 49 23.44 -11.52 14.47
C GLY A 49 23.41 -10.12 13.84
N LEU A 50 22.25 -9.68 13.31
CA LEU A 50 22.13 -8.43 12.55
C LEU A 50 22.02 -7.22 13.48
N THR A 51 22.50 -6.06 12.98
CA THR A 51 22.28 -4.76 13.62
C THR A 51 20.87 -4.22 13.33
N GLY A 52 20.45 -3.17 14.05
CA GLY A 52 19.18 -2.48 13.80
C GLY A 52 19.15 -1.85 12.41
N GLY A 53 20.25 -1.23 11.97
CA GLY A 53 20.40 -0.67 10.62
C GLY A 53 20.26 -1.71 9.53
N GLN A 54 20.79 -2.92 9.75
CA GLN A 54 20.65 -4.03 8.80
C GLN A 54 19.20 -4.53 8.69
N ILE A 55 18.48 -4.63 9.79
CA ILE A 55 17.04 -4.96 9.78
C ILE A 55 16.24 -3.86 9.09
N GLY A 56 16.54 -2.58 9.38
CA GLY A 56 15.92 -1.45 8.68
C GLY A 56 16.16 -1.49 7.17
N SER A 57 17.38 -1.88 6.76
CA SER A 57 17.73 -2.05 5.33
C SER A 57 16.94 -3.17 4.67
N LEU A 58 16.70 -4.29 5.37
CA LEU A 58 15.85 -5.38 4.88
C LEU A 58 14.40 -4.94 4.67
N MET A 59 13.83 -4.19 5.62
CA MET A 59 12.49 -3.63 5.48
C MET A 59 12.42 -2.67 4.28
N SER A 60 13.43 -1.81 4.15
CA SER A 60 13.52 -0.83 3.06
C SER A 60 13.73 -1.47 1.70
N ALA A 61 14.44 -2.60 1.61
CA ALA A 61 14.64 -3.33 0.37
C ALA A 61 13.31 -3.74 -0.28
N GLY A 62 12.32 -4.19 0.51
CA GLY A 62 10.98 -4.47 0.03
C GLY A 62 10.31 -3.23 -0.58
N PHE A 63 10.33 -2.10 0.13
CA PHE A 63 9.75 -0.84 -0.38
C PHE A 63 10.48 -0.29 -1.61
N MET A 64 11.80 -0.45 -1.68
CA MET A 64 12.58 -0.10 -2.88
C MET A 64 12.17 -0.97 -4.07
N GLY A 65 12.05 -2.28 -3.86
CA GLY A 65 11.52 -3.21 -4.86
C GLY A 65 10.14 -2.78 -5.37
N MET A 66 9.20 -2.46 -4.46
CA MET A 66 7.86 -1.98 -4.80
C MET A 66 7.89 -0.70 -5.65
N THR A 67 8.77 0.22 -5.32
CA THR A 67 8.90 1.48 -6.07
C THR A 67 9.37 1.22 -7.48
N VAL A 68 10.45 0.45 -7.65
CA VAL A 68 10.99 0.09 -8.97
C VAL A 68 9.96 -0.74 -9.76
N GLY A 69 9.32 -1.71 -9.10
CA GLY A 69 8.27 -2.53 -9.70
C GLY A 69 7.10 -1.71 -10.22
N SER A 70 6.59 -0.76 -9.43
CA SER A 70 5.47 0.09 -9.86
C SER A 70 5.83 1.00 -11.03
N LEU A 71 7.06 1.52 -11.08
CA LEU A 71 7.54 2.37 -12.16
C LEU A 71 7.76 1.61 -13.48
N LEU A 72 8.14 0.34 -13.40
CA LEU A 72 8.43 -0.47 -14.59
C LEU A 72 7.23 -1.32 -15.02
N LEU A 73 6.58 -2.02 -14.08
CA LEU A 73 5.48 -2.94 -14.39
C LEU A 73 4.17 -2.22 -14.66
N GLY A 74 3.94 -1.03 -14.06
CA GLY A 74 2.76 -0.22 -14.35
C GLY A 74 2.64 0.17 -15.83
N PRO A 75 3.60 0.89 -16.40
CA PRO A 75 3.63 1.19 -17.84
C PRO A 75 3.70 -0.05 -18.74
N LEU A 76 4.33 -1.12 -18.28
CA LEU A 76 4.36 -2.39 -19.01
C LEU A 76 2.97 -3.02 -19.10
N ALA A 77 2.14 -2.90 -18.05
CA ALA A 77 0.76 -3.36 -18.05
C ALA A 77 -0.12 -2.59 -19.04
N ASP A 78 0.17 -1.30 -19.28
CA ASP A 78 -0.50 -0.51 -20.31
C ASP A 78 -0.12 -0.94 -21.74
N LYS A 79 1.04 -1.57 -21.92
CA LYS A 79 1.53 -2.05 -23.22
C LYS A 79 1.16 -3.50 -23.49
N LEU A 80 1.35 -4.40 -22.53
CA LEU A 80 1.19 -5.85 -22.69
C LEU A 80 -0.17 -6.37 -22.21
N GLY A 81 -0.90 -5.58 -21.43
CA GLY A 81 -2.13 -5.99 -20.76
C GLY A 81 -1.96 -6.13 -19.25
N ARG A 82 -3.05 -5.95 -18.51
CA ARG A 82 -3.02 -6.01 -17.04
C ARG A 82 -2.86 -7.44 -16.55
N ARG A 83 -3.51 -8.40 -17.20
CA ARG A 83 -3.49 -9.82 -16.80
C ARG A 83 -2.08 -10.42 -16.86
N PRO A 84 -1.32 -10.40 -17.97
CA PRO A 84 -0.01 -11.04 -18.04
C PRO A 84 1.00 -10.36 -17.09
N VAL A 85 0.94 -9.03 -16.94
CA VAL A 85 1.84 -8.32 -16.02
C VAL A 85 1.48 -8.63 -14.58
N LEU A 86 0.21 -8.73 -14.22
CA LEU A 86 -0.23 -9.12 -12.88
C LEU A 86 0.22 -10.56 -12.56
N MET A 87 0.10 -11.49 -13.51
CA MET A 87 0.57 -12.86 -13.34
C MET A 87 2.09 -12.91 -13.12
N LEU A 88 2.86 -12.18 -13.92
CA LEU A 88 4.32 -12.04 -13.72
C LEU A 88 4.64 -11.46 -12.33
N SER A 89 3.92 -10.42 -11.93
CA SER A 89 4.09 -9.76 -10.64
C SER A 89 3.85 -10.69 -9.45
N VAL A 90 2.78 -11.48 -9.49
CA VAL A 90 2.46 -12.46 -8.44
C VAL A 90 3.48 -13.59 -8.41
N LEU A 91 3.95 -14.05 -9.58
CA LEU A 91 4.99 -15.09 -9.67
C LEU A 91 6.31 -14.60 -9.08
N LEU A 92 6.73 -13.36 -9.38
CA LEU A 92 7.94 -12.76 -8.83
C LEU A 92 7.83 -12.57 -7.30
N SER A 93 6.67 -12.14 -6.81
CA SER A 93 6.41 -12.03 -5.37
C SER A 93 6.51 -13.39 -4.67
N ALA A 94 5.86 -14.43 -5.22
CA ALA A 94 5.93 -15.80 -4.68
C ALA A 94 7.37 -16.33 -4.68
N ALA A 95 8.11 -16.13 -5.76
CA ALA A 95 9.52 -16.54 -5.88
C ALA A 95 10.39 -15.82 -4.85
N GLY A 96 10.22 -14.50 -4.65
CA GLY A 96 10.96 -13.74 -3.65
C GLY A 96 10.68 -14.21 -2.22
N MET A 97 9.41 -14.49 -1.86
CA MET A 97 9.05 -15.09 -0.58
C MET A 97 9.69 -16.46 -0.39
N LEU A 98 9.65 -17.29 -1.42
CA LEU A 98 10.25 -18.63 -1.35
C LEU A 98 11.77 -18.57 -1.19
N LEU A 99 12.45 -17.66 -1.90
CA LEU A 99 13.89 -17.42 -1.74
C LEU A 99 14.25 -16.96 -0.33
N THR A 100 13.36 -16.23 0.35
CA THR A 100 13.56 -15.83 1.76
C THR A 100 13.68 -17.04 2.68
N VAL A 101 12.99 -18.14 2.40
CA VAL A 101 13.02 -19.36 3.24
C VAL A 101 14.41 -19.98 3.28
N TRP A 102 15.14 -19.96 2.15
CA TRP A 102 16.50 -20.50 2.05
C TRP A 102 17.60 -19.48 2.34
N SER A 103 17.24 -18.28 2.77
CA SER A 103 18.24 -17.26 3.04
C SER A 103 18.98 -17.52 4.34
N HIS A 104 20.31 -17.47 4.27
CA HIS A 104 21.25 -17.63 5.40
C HIS A 104 22.15 -16.41 5.59
N SER A 105 22.05 -15.40 4.75
CA SER A 105 22.79 -14.14 4.86
C SER A 105 21.90 -12.94 4.59
N ILE A 106 22.36 -11.77 5.03
CA ILE A 106 21.62 -10.51 4.84
C ILE A 106 21.48 -10.15 3.37
N GLU A 107 22.51 -10.42 2.54
CA GLU A 107 22.51 -10.11 1.11
C GLU A 107 21.41 -10.90 0.39
N TRP A 108 21.33 -12.20 0.68
CA TRP A 108 20.25 -13.05 0.13
C TRP A 108 18.87 -12.61 0.58
N LEU A 109 18.74 -12.26 1.87
CA LEU A 109 17.49 -11.68 2.38
C LEU A 109 17.13 -10.38 1.65
N ALA A 110 18.10 -9.47 1.47
CA ALA A 110 17.86 -8.20 0.79
C ALA A 110 17.43 -8.40 -0.68
N VAL A 111 18.12 -9.29 -1.40
CA VAL A 111 17.76 -9.62 -2.80
C VAL A 111 16.36 -10.25 -2.88
N SER A 112 16.05 -11.18 -1.97
CA SER A 112 14.72 -11.80 -1.93
C SER A 112 13.61 -10.78 -1.60
N ARG A 113 13.86 -9.81 -0.72
CA ARG A 113 12.94 -8.72 -0.39
C ARG A 113 12.76 -7.74 -1.55
N LEU A 114 13.86 -7.38 -2.24
CA LEU A 114 13.79 -6.59 -3.47
C LEU A 114 12.92 -7.27 -4.53
N LEU A 115 13.11 -8.58 -4.73
CA LEU A 115 12.34 -9.35 -5.71
C LEU A 115 10.85 -9.44 -5.35
N THR A 116 10.55 -9.75 -4.06
CA THR A 116 9.17 -9.76 -3.57
C THR A 116 8.52 -8.40 -3.77
N GLY A 117 9.20 -7.34 -3.32
CA GLY A 117 8.71 -5.97 -3.46
C GLY A 117 8.51 -5.58 -4.93
N PHE A 118 9.42 -5.94 -5.82
CA PHE A 118 9.29 -5.67 -7.25
C PHE A 118 8.00 -6.28 -7.83
N GLY A 119 7.69 -7.53 -7.47
CA GLY A 119 6.43 -8.17 -7.82
C GLY A 119 5.22 -7.40 -7.26
N VAL A 120 5.20 -7.12 -5.96
CA VAL A 120 4.13 -6.37 -5.30
C VAL A 120 3.91 -4.99 -5.94
N GLY A 121 5.00 -4.30 -6.36
CA GLY A 121 4.93 -3.02 -7.06
C GLY A 121 4.11 -3.05 -8.35
N GLY A 122 4.04 -4.19 -9.04
CA GLY A 122 3.19 -4.38 -10.22
C GLY A 122 1.75 -4.80 -9.87
N ILE A 123 1.53 -5.45 -8.72
CA ILE A 123 0.20 -5.93 -8.30
C ILE A 123 -0.74 -4.76 -8.04
N LEU A 124 -0.34 -3.80 -7.20
CA LEU A 124 -1.21 -2.71 -6.74
C LEU A 124 -1.82 -1.86 -7.87
N PRO A 125 -1.04 -1.33 -8.84
CA PRO A 125 -1.62 -0.54 -9.92
C PRO A 125 -2.54 -1.37 -10.82
N CYS A 126 -2.18 -2.63 -11.13
CA CYS A 126 -2.97 -3.49 -11.99
C CYS A 126 -4.31 -3.87 -11.36
N THR A 127 -4.32 -4.26 -10.09
CA THR A 127 -5.54 -4.65 -9.37
C THR A 127 -6.47 -3.46 -9.14
N ASN A 128 -5.94 -2.28 -8.80
CA ASN A 128 -6.74 -1.07 -8.63
C ASN A 128 -7.48 -0.71 -9.92
N VAL A 129 -6.78 -0.74 -11.06
CA VAL A 129 -7.39 -0.48 -12.37
C VAL A 129 -8.47 -1.52 -12.70
N LEU A 130 -8.19 -2.82 -12.49
CA LEU A 130 -9.18 -3.88 -12.76
C LEU A 130 -10.44 -3.70 -11.89
N VAL A 131 -10.30 -3.44 -10.59
CA VAL A 131 -11.46 -3.18 -9.72
C VAL A 131 -12.26 -1.98 -10.23
N SER A 132 -11.59 -0.90 -10.62
CA SER A 132 -12.23 0.31 -11.15
C SER A 132 -12.98 0.06 -12.47
N GLU A 133 -12.43 -0.78 -13.37
CA GLU A 133 -13.03 -1.08 -14.67
C GLU A 133 -14.24 -2.04 -14.58
N TYR A 134 -14.17 -3.02 -13.66
CA TYR A 134 -15.21 -4.02 -13.49
C TYR A 134 -16.32 -3.60 -12.53
N ALA A 135 -16.11 -2.61 -11.68
CA ALA A 135 -17.16 -2.08 -10.80
C ALA A 135 -18.12 -1.17 -11.56
N ASN A 136 -19.43 -1.31 -11.30
CA ASN A 136 -20.43 -0.39 -11.83
C ASN A 136 -20.44 0.94 -11.08
N LYS A 137 -21.07 1.98 -11.65
CA LYS A 137 -21.11 3.33 -11.07
C LYS A 137 -21.67 3.36 -9.63
N LYS A 138 -22.68 2.52 -9.33
CA LYS A 138 -23.32 2.46 -8.01
C LYS A 138 -22.39 1.89 -6.94
N TRP A 139 -21.65 0.84 -7.26
CA TRP A 139 -20.83 0.08 -6.31
C TRP A 139 -19.34 0.38 -6.39
N HIS A 140 -18.93 1.27 -7.29
CA HIS A 140 -17.52 1.61 -7.53
C HIS A 140 -16.79 2.01 -6.25
N GLY A 141 -17.36 2.95 -5.48
CA GLY A 141 -16.76 3.40 -4.22
C GLY A 141 -16.64 2.26 -3.19
N LEU A 142 -17.68 1.42 -3.07
CA LEU A 142 -17.65 0.27 -2.17
C LEU A 142 -16.63 -0.79 -2.63
N ALA A 143 -16.56 -1.09 -3.91
CA ALA A 143 -15.61 -2.06 -4.45
C ALA A 143 -14.15 -1.64 -4.18
N ILE A 144 -13.83 -0.35 -4.39
CA ILE A 144 -12.51 0.21 -4.06
C ILE A 144 -12.25 0.18 -2.54
N ALA A 145 -13.25 0.49 -1.71
CA ALA A 145 -13.10 0.44 -0.25
C ALA A 145 -12.87 -0.99 0.25
N ILE A 146 -13.62 -1.97 -0.26
CA ILE A 146 -13.43 -3.40 0.04
C ILE A 146 -12.03 -3.85 -0.42
N TYR A 147 -11.60 -3.47 -1.63
CA TYR A 147 -10.27 -3.74 -2.13
C TYR A 147 -9.19 -3.17 -1.20
N ALA A 148 -9.30 -1.89 -0.84
CA ALA A 148 -8.32 -1.23 0.03
C ALA A 148 -8.27 -1.84 1.45
N SER A 149 -9.39 -2.31 2.00
CA SER A 149 -9.43 -2.98 3.30
C SER A 149 -8.67 -4.31 3.32
N GLY A 150 -8.47 -4.92 2.15
CA GLY A 150 -7.71 -6.17 2.00
C GLY A 150 -6.32 -6.09 2.61
N PHE A 151 -5.59 -4.97 2.42
CA PHE A 151 -4.26 -4.78 3.00
C PHE A 151 -4.27 -4.93 4.53
N GLY A 152 -5.18 -4.24 5.22
CA GLY A 152 -5.28 -4.31 6.69
C GLY A 152 -5.67 -5.71 7.18
N ILE A 153 -6.59 -6.38 6.49
CA ILE A 153 -6.99 -7.77 6.81
C ILE A 153 -5.80 -8.71 6.61
N GLY A 154 -5.07 -8.58 5.50
CA GLY A 154 -3.88 -9.37 5.23
C GLY A 154 -2.78 -9.17 6.26
N ALA A 155 -2.54 -7.92 6.67
CA ALA A 155 -1.61 -7.58 7.73
C ALA A 155 -2.00 -8.22 9.08
N MET A 156 -3.29 -8.22 9.42
CA MET A 156 -3.81 -8.86 10.63
C MET A 156 -3.62 -10.39 10.57
N VAL A 157 -4.03 -11.04 9.49
CA VAL A 157 -3.87 -12.48 9.29
C VAL A 157 -2.40 -12.86 9.31
N GLY A 158 -1.54 -12.04 8.67
CA GLY A 158 -0.08 -12.18 8.68
C GLY A 158 0.50 -12.13 10.10
N GLY A 159 0.07 -11.17 10.90
CA GLY A 159 0.49 -11.06 12.31
C GLY A 159 0.08 -12.28 13.14
N MET A 160 -1.18 -12.72 13.02
CA MET A 160 -1.67 -13.91 13.74
C MET A 160 -0.90 -15.17 13.33
N SER A 161 -0.72 -15.40 12.03
CA SER A 161 0.03 -16.55 11.53
C SER A 161 1.50 -16.49 11.92
N ALA A 162 2.11 -15.30 11.93
CA ALA A 162 3.49 -15.11 12.35
C ALA A 162 3.70 -15.49 13.81
N VAL A 163 2.75 -15.16 14.73
CA VAL A 163 2.82 -15.59 16.14
C VAL A 163 2.84 -17.11 16.24
N MET A 164 1.88 -17.78 15.58
CA MET A 164 1.72 -19.24 15.68
C MET A 164 2.87 -19.99 14.99
N LEU A 165 3.24 -19.58 13.79
CA LEU A 165 4.23 -20.28 12.97
C LEU A 165 5.65 -20.11 13.53
N GLN A 166 6.02 -18.92 14.00
CA GLN A 166 7.37 -18.68 14.52
C GLN A 166 7.68 -19.45 15.80
N THR A 167 6.68 -19.67 16.66
CA THR A 167 6.88 -20.39 17.93
C THR A 167 7.11 -21.87 17.73
N GLN A 168 6.54 -22.46 16.67
CA GLN A 168 6.63 -23.91 16.41
C GLN A 168 7.66 -24.26 15.34
N TYR A 169 7.78 -23.44 14.28
CA TYR A 169 8.54 -23.78 13.07
C TYR A 169 9.60 -22.73 12.69
N GLY A 170 9.80 -21.72 13.52
CA GLY A 170 10.73 -20.62 13.23
C GLY A 170 10.20 -19.60 12.22
N TRP A 171 10.90 -18.47 12.07
CA TRP A 171 10.46 -17.33 11.27
C TRP A 171 10.34 -17.62 9.76
N ARG A 172 11.12 -18.57 9.24
CA ARG A 172 11.09 -18.99 7.83
C ARG A 172 9.73 -19.56 7.43
N SER A 173 9.03 -20.20 8.33
CA SER A 173 7.70 -20.79 8.08
C SER A 173 6.66 -19.73 7.70
N VAL A 174 6.79 -18.50 8.21
CA VAL A 174 5.89 -17.38 7.84
C VAL A 174 6.01 -17.06 6.35
N PHE A 175 7.23 -17.00 5.84
CA PHE A 175 7.48 -16.74 4.41
C PHE A 175 7.12 -17.93 3.53
N LEU A 176 7.30 -19.14 4.02
CA LEU A 176 6.87 -20.36 3.30
C LEU A 176 5.35 -20.40 3.11
N VAL A 177 4.60 -20.09 4.16
CA VAL A 177 3.13 -20.00 4.10
C VAL A 177 2.70 -18.85 3.17
N GLY A 178 3.36 -17.70 3.27
CA GLY A 178 3.11 -16.58 2.34
C GLY A 178 3.36 -16.96 0.88
N ALA A 179 4.48 -17.63 0.60
CA ALA A 179 4.79 -18.13 -0.76
C ALA A 179 3.74 -19.13 -1.26
N ALA A 180 3.30 -20.07 -0.41
CA ALA A 180 2.29 -21.06 -0.76
C ALA A 180 0.93 -20.39 -1.05
N LEU A 181 0.48 -19.46 -0.22
CA LEU A 181 -0.76 -18.71 -0.45
C LEU A 181 -0.69 -17.88 -1.73
N THR A 182 0.46 -17.24 -2.00
CA THR A 182 0.67 -16.46 -3.24
C THR A 182 0.70 -17.37 -4.47
N ALA A 183 1.27 -18.56 -4.37
CA ALA A 183 1.23 -19.55 -5.46
C ALA A 183 -0.20 -20.07 -5.72
N ILE A 184 -1.00 -20.31 -4.67
CA ILE A 184 -2.43 -20.67 -4.81
C ILE A 184 -3.20 -19.53 -5.50
N ALA A 185 -2.96 -18.29 -5.08
CA ALA A 185 -3.57 -17.12 -5.72
C ALA A 185 -3.15 -17.02 -7.20
N PHE A 186 -1.89 -17.30 -7.54
CA PHE A 186 -1.43 -17.35 -8.93
C PHE A 186 -2.23 -18.35 -9.78
N VAL A 187 -2.45 -19.56 -9.28
CA VAL A 187 -3.25 -20.57 -9.96
C VAL A 187 -4.70 -20.09 -10.17
N ALA A 188 -5.28 -19.47 -9.13
CA ALA A 188 -6.63 -18.89 -9.23
C ALA A 188 -6.69 -17.76 -10.27
N LEU A 189 -5.68 -16.90 -10.37
CA LEU A 189 -5.59 -15.84 -11.37
C LEU A 189 -5.48 -16.40 -12.79
N VAL A 190 -4.68 -17.43 -13.00
CA VAL A 190 -4.56 -18.10 -14.32
C VAL A 190 -5.92 -18.58 -14.79
N ALA A 191 -6.72 -19.18 -13.91
CA ALA A 191 -8.01 -19.78 -14.24
C ALA A 191 -9.15 -18.73 -14.37
N LEU A 192 -9.17 -17.71 -13.52
CA LEU A 192 -10.37 -16.90 -13.29
C LEU A 192 -10.23 -15.43 -13.72
N LEU A 193 -9.01 -14.86 -13.74
CA LEU A 193 -8.82 -13.44 -13.98
C LEU A 193 -9.04 -13.09 -15.46
N PRO A 194 -9.95 -12.17 -15.78
CA PRO A 194 -10.08 -11.64 -17.14
C PRO A 194 -9.02 -10.59 -17.45
N GLU A 195 -8.89 -10.22 -18.72
CA GLU A 195 -8.08 -9.07 -19.12
C GLU A 195 -8.85 -7.77 -18.88
N SER A 196 -8.12 -6.66 -18.80
CA SER A 196 -8.69 -5.31 -18.70
C SER A 196 -9.54 -4.97 -19.94
N VAL A 197 -10.74 -4.47 -19.69
CA VAL A 197 -11.65 -4.02 -20.75
C VAL A 197 -11.08 -2.79 -21.47
N ASP A 198 -10.53 -1.85 -20.71
CA ASP A 198 -9.91 -0.62 -21.26
C ASP A 198 -8.68 -0.94 -22.12
N TYR A 199 -7.86 -1.92 -21.71
CA TYR A 199 -6.74 -2.40 -22.52
C TYR A 199 -7.21 -2.98 -23.84
N LEU A 200 -8.22 -3.87 -23.83
CA LEU A 200 -8.75 -4.51 -25.04
C LEU A 200 -9.38 -3.49 -25.99
N LEU A 201 -10.10 -2.49 -25.48
CA LEU A 201 -10.73 -1.44 -26.28
C LEU A 201 -9.73 -0.49 -26.90
N ASN A 202 -8.67 -0.10 -26.16
CA ASN A 202 -7.73 0.94 -26.59
C ASN A 202 -6.54 0.39 -27.40
N ARG A 203 -5.93 -0.74 -26.97
CA ARG A 203 -4.75 -1.33 -27.63
C ARG A 203 -5.06 -2.31 -28.75
N ARG A 204 -6.25 -2.91 -28.73
CA ARG A 204 -6.76 -3.80 -29.78
C ARG A 204 -5.79 -4.92 -30.20
N PRO A 205 -5.32 -5.76 -29.27
CA PRO A 205 -4.51 -6.93 -29.66
C PRO A 205 -5.29 -7.82 -30.64
N ALA A 206 -4.60 -8.68 -31.39
CA ALA A 206 -5.15 -9.47 -32.48
C ALA A 206 -6.50 -10.19 -32.15
N ASN A 207 -6.70 -10.60 -30.90
CA ASN A 207 -7.92 -11.30 -30.44
C ASN A 207 -8.81 -10.41 -29.52
N ALA A 208 -8.72 -9.07 -29.63
CA ALA A 208 -9.44 -8.17 -28.72
C ALA A 208 -10.95 -8.39 -28.76
N LYS A 209 -11.55 -8.51 -29.96
CA LYS A 209 -13.00 -8.70 -30.11
C LYS A 209 -13.46 -9.99 -29.46
N ALA A 210 -12.82 -11.12 -29.74
CA ALA A 210 -13.18 -12.42 -29.15
C ALA A 210 -13.05 -12.42 -27.61
N ARG A 211 -12.03 -11.74 -27.07
CA ARG A 211 -11.85 -11.59 -25.61
C ARG A 211 -12.93 -10.69 -25.00
N LEU A 212 -13.30 -9.59 -25.66
CA LEU A 212 -14.39 -8.71 -25.20
C LEU A 212 -15.73 -9.46 -25.20
N ASP A 213 -16.02 -10.24 -26.26
CA ASP A 213 -17.24 -11.04 -26.35
C ASP A 213 -17.30 -12.09 -25.25
N ALA A 214 -16.18 -12.77 -24.95
CA ALA A 214 -16.09 -13.73 -23.87
C ALA A 214 -16.29 -13.09 -22.48
N ILE A 215 -15.75 -11.90 -22.25
CA ILE A 215 -15.94 -11.14 -21.01
C ILE A 215 -17.40 -10.68 -20.89
N ALA A 216 -17.96 -10.14 -21.97
CA ALA A 216 -19.35 -9.69 -22.04
C ALA A 216 -20.32 -10.86 -21.78
N ALA A 217 -20.09 -12.02 -22.39
CA ALA A 217 -20.90 -13.22 -22.18
C ALA A 217 -20.92 -13.67 -20.71
N LYS A 218 -19.77 -13.62 -20.00
CA LYS A 218 -19.69 -13.91 -18.55
C LYS A 218 -20.49 -12.92 -17.70
N MET A 219 -20.75 -11.71 -18.21
CA MET A 219 -21.57 -10.70 -17.55
C MET A 219 -23.03 -10.72 -18.05
N GLY A 220 -23.41 -11.67 -18.91
CA GLY A 220 -24.75 -11.73 -19.52
C GLY A 220 -25.03 -10.57 -20.47
N LEU A 221 -23.98 -10.03 -21.10
CA LEU A 221 -24.06 -8.94 -22.06
C LEU A 221 -23.87 -9.49 -23.47
N HIS A 222 -24.77 -9.14 -24.37
CA HIS A 222 -24.73 -9.51 -25.80
C HIS A 222 -24.81 -8.24 -26.64
N GLY A 223 -23.96 -8.13 -27.67
CA GLY A 223 -23.96 -7.00 -28.60
C GLY A 223 -22.68 -6.93 -29.43
N ASP A 224 -22.69 -6.10 -30.44
CA ASP A 224 -21.49 -5.75 -31.20
C ASP A 224 -20.85 -4.50 -30.54
N TRP A 225 -19.63 -4.69 -30.04
CA TRP A 225 -18.93 -3.66 -29.25
C TRP A 225 -18.15 -2.75 -30.17
N ALA A 226 -18.56 -1.48 -30.25
CA ALA A 226 -17.83 -0.47 -31.01
C ALA A 226 -16.51 -0.14 -30.27
N PHE A 227 -15.42 -0.17 -31.01
CA PHE A 227 -14.13 0.33 -30.53
C PHE A 227 -14.18 1.86 -30.55
N PRO A 228 -13.79 2.55 -29.44
CA PRO A 228 -13.75 4.01 -29.41
C PRO A 228 -12.73 4.53 -30.43
N GLU A 229 -12.97 5.72 -31.02
CA GLU A 229 -11.97 6.37 -31.85
C GLU A 229 -10.66 6.54 -31.07
N GLN A 230 -9.53 6.22 -31.72
CA GLN A 230 -8.20 6.37 -31.10
C GLN A 230 -7.86 7.86 -30.96
N ASN A 231 -8.26 8.48 -29.88
CA ASN A 231 -7.74 9.78 -29.51
C ASN A 231 -6.31 9.60 -28.98
N HIS A 232 -5.34 9.81 -29.84
CA HIS A 232 -3.93 9.97 -29.47
C HIS A 232 -3.78 11.28 -28.67
N ARG A 233 -4.17 11.28 -27.41
CA ARG A 233 -3.70 12.29 -26.46
C ARG A 233 -2.24 11.97 -26.10
N THR A 234 -1.36 12.20 -27.05
CA THR A 234 0.09 12.28 -26.86
C THR A 234 0.45 13.71 -26.43
N GLY A 235 0.10 14.06 -25.23
CA GLY A 235 0.60 15.26 -24.60
C GLY A 235 1.19 14.88 -23.26
N GLY A 236 2.43 14.37 -23.24
CA GLY A 236 3.21 14.23 -22.03
C GLY A 236 3.43 15.62 -21.44
N VAL A 237 2.60 16.02 -20.49
CA VAL A 237 2.82 17.27 -19.76
C VAL A 237 4.13 17.11 -19.01
N SER A 238 5.08 18.01 -19.26
CA SER A 238 6.43 17.95 -18.68
C SER A 238 6.37 18.01 -17.16
N VAL A 239 7.03 17.07 -16.48
CA VAL A 239 7.26 17.10 -15.03
C VAL A 239 7.91 18.43 -14.61
N LEU A 240 8.66 19.08 -15.51
CA LEU A 240 9.28 20.37 -15.27
C LEU A 240 8.27 21.49 -14.94
N ARG A 241 7.00 21.36 -15.32
CA ARG A 241 5.95 22.32 -14.94
C ARG A 241 5.72 22.37 -13.43
N LEU A 242 5.97 21.30 -12.71
CA LEU A 242 5.90 21.27 -11.24
C LEU A 242 6.90 22.21 -10.56
N PHE A 243 7.99 22.55 -11.25
CA PHE A 243 9.06 23.44 -10.74
C PHE A 243 8.90 24.88 -11.16
N GLN A 244 7.84 25.24 -11.90
CA GLN A 244 7.53 26.64 -12.21
C GLN A 244 7.13 27.40 -10.94
N ALA A 245 7.38 28.70 -10.92
CA ALA A 245 7.17 29.58 -9.75
C ALA A 245 5.78 29.45 -9.13
N ASP A 246 4.73 29.31 -9.96
CA ASP A 246 3.33 29.19 -9.53
C ASP A 246 3.01 27.89 -8.79
N TYR A 247 3.77 26.82 -9.04
CA TYR A 247 3.54 25.48 -8.49
C TYR A 247 4.61 25.04 -7.51
N LEU A 248 5.82 25.64 -7.54
CA LEU A 248 6.99 25.19 -6.76
C LEU A 248 6.67 25.06 -5.26
N ARG A 249 6.05 26.09 -4.68
CA ARG A 249 5.67 26.07 -3.26
C ARG A 249 4.70 24.92 -2.96
N THR A 250 3.67 24.75 -3.77
CA THR A 250 2.67 23.68 -3.63
C THR A 250 3.32 22.31 -3.78
N THR A 251 4.21 22.15 -4.77
CA THR A 251 4.97 20.94 -5.03
C THR A 251 5.83 20.54 -3.83
N LEU A 252 6.64 21.47 -3.31
CA LEU A 252 7.52 21.18 -2.17
C LEU A 252 6.75 20.86 -0.89
N LEU A 253 5.65 21.57 -0.63
CA LEU A 253 4.83 21.33 0.57
C LEU A 253 4.10 20.00 0.50
N ILE A 254 3.51 19.64 -0.65
CA ILE A 254 2.83 18.35 -0.78
C ILE A 254 3.83 17.18 -0.75
N TRP A 255 5.01 17.33 -1.34
CA TRP A 255 6.09 16.34 -1.26
C TRP A 255 6.56 16.15 0.18
N LEU A 256 6.80 17.25 0.91
CA LEU A 256 7.17 17.20 2.33
C LEU A 256 6.07 16.48 3.14
N ALA A 257 4.80 16.82 2.91
CA ALA A 257 3.68 16.16 3.59
C ALA A 257 3.64 14.66 3.28
N PHE A 258 3.82 14.25 2.01
CA PHE A 258 3.86 12.83 1.65
C PHE A 258 5.03 12.10 2.30
N ILE A 259 6.26 12.64 2.21
CA ILE A 259 7.46 12.02 2.82
C ILE A 259 7.26 11.85 4.32
N THR A 260 6.84 12.89 5.02
CA THR A 260 6.73 12.89 6.49
C THR A 260 5.60 11.97 6.97
N VAL A 261 4.42 12.02 6.36
CA VAL A 261 3.30 11.12 6.72
C VAL A 261 3.66 9.66 6.45
N THR A 262 4.23 9.35 5.29
CA THR A 262 4.60 7.96 4.98
C THR A 262 5.74 7.47 5.86
N ALA A 263 6.73 8.32 6.16
CA ALA A 263 7.80 7.97 7.09
C ALA A 263 7.26 7.63 8.49
N ALA A 264 6.37 8.47 9.04
CA ALA A 264 5.75 8.22 10.33
C ALA A 264 4.87 6.96 10.32
N TYR A 265 4.05 6.77 9.29
CA TYR A 265 3.20 5.59 9.15
C TYR A 265 4.02 4.30 9.11
N TYR A 266 5.07 4.23 8.29
CA TYR A 266 5.89 3.03 8.17
C TYR A 266 6.81 2.82 9.39
N PHE A 267 7.22 3.86 10.10
CA PHE A 267 7.81 3.72 11.43
C PHE A 267 6.84 3.00 12.38
N ILE A 268 5.64 3.57 12.54
CA ILE A 268 4.62 3.04 13.47
C ILE A 268 4.24 1.60 13.12
N SER A 269 4.01 1.29 11.84
CA SER A 269 3.55 -0.04 11.43
C SER A 269 4.65 -1.10 11.46
N SER A 270 5.89 -0.75 11.07
CA SER A 270 6.97 -1.72 10.88
C SER A 270 7.81 -1.94 12.14
N TRP A 271 8.06 -0.89 12.92
CA TRP A 271 8.97 -0.97 14.06
C TRP A 271 8.27 -1.19 15.41
N THR A 272 6.99 -0.82 15.56
CA THR A 272 6.32 -0.93 16.87
C THR A 272 6.38 -2.35 17.47
N PRO A 273 6.10 -3.43 16.72
CA PRO A 273 6.19 -4.78 17.30
C PRO A 273 7.61 -5.09 17.80
N ALA A 274 8.64 -4.79 17.03
CA ALA A 274 10.03 -5.06 17.38
C ALA A 274 10.49 -4.24 18.60
N LEU A 275 10.17 -2.93 18.63
CA LEU A 275 10.52 -2.04 19.73
C LEU A 275 9.86 -2.43 21.07
N LEU A 276 8.61 -2.90 21.02
CA LEU A 276 7.90 -3.38 22.21
C LEU A 276 8.49 -4.70 22.70
N GLU A 277 8.89 -5.58 21.80
CA GLU A 277 9.54 -6.83 22.15
C GLU A 277 10.95 -6.63 22.72
N GLU A 278 11.74 -5.69 22.17
CA GLU A 278 13.04 -5.27 22.74
C GLU A 278 12.88 -4.61 24.11
N ALA A 279 11.77 -3.92 24.36
CA ALA A 279 11.45 -3.32 25.66
C ALA A 279 10.93 -4.32 26.71
N GLY A 280 10.95 -5.63 26.40
CA GLY A 280 10.59 -6.71 27.36
C GLY A 280 9.13 -7.17 27.27
N MET A 281 8.32 -6.67 26.32
CA MET A 281 6.98 -7.19 26.07
C MET A 281 7.08 -8.58 25.43
N SER A 282 6.21 -9.52 25.81
CA SER A 282 6.20 -10.84 25.18
C SER A 282 5.87 -10.73 23.69
N LYS A 283 6.44 -11.60 22.86
CA LYS A 283 6.28 -11.64 21.41
C LYS A 283 4.81 -11.63 20.99
N ALA A 284 3.97 -12.44 21.63
CA ALA A 284 2.53 -12.49 21.35
C ALA A 284 1.85 -11.14 21.61
N LYS A 285 2.16 -10.47 22.73
CA LYS A 285 1.56 -9.17 23.07
C LYS A 285 2.03 -8.06 22.13
N SER A 286 3.32 -8.01 21.79
CA SER A 286 3.87 -6.99 20.88
C SER A 286 3.28 -7.13 19.48
N GLN A 287 3.10 -8.34 18.98
CA GLN A 287 2.47 -8.60 17.69
C GLN A 287 0.96 -8.28 17.70
N THR A 288 0.25 -8.55 18.81
CA THR A 288 -1.15 -8.13 18.98
C THR A 288 -1.29 -6.61 18.90
N VAL A 289 -0.36 -5.85 19.45
CA VAL A 289 -0.33 -4.38 19.29
C VAL A 289 -0.12 -3.99 17.83
N GLY A 290 0.78 -4.64 17.11
CA GLY A 290 0.97 -4.42 15.65
C GLY A 290 -0.28 -4.70 14.83
N MET A 291 -1.01 -5.79 15.16
CA MET A 291 -2.31 -6.09 14.54
C MET A 291 -3.36 -5.01 14.84
N ALA A 292 -3.40 -4.52 16.08
CA ALA A 292 -4.32 -3.44 16.48
C ALA A 292 -4.07 -2.15 15.67
N ILE A 293 -2.81 -1.81 15.39
CA ILE A 293 -2.45 -0.69 14.49
C ILE A 293 -3.05 -0.92 13.09
N SER A 294 -2.92 -2.13 12.55
CA SER A 294 -3.42 -2.45 11.20
C SER A 294 -4.94 -2.37 11.11
N ILE A 295 -5.65 -2.89 12.10
CA ILE A 295 -7.12 -2.80 12.21
C ILE A 295 -7.55 -1.33 12.31
N GLY A 296 -6.89 -0.57 13.20
CA GLY A 296 -7.12 0.86 13.33
C GLY A 296 -6.91 1.58 12.00
N GLY A 297 -5.86 1.24 11.26
CA GLY A 297 -5.55 1.83 9.96
C GLY A 297 -6.67 1.66 8.93
N ALA A 298 -7.24 0.46 8.83
CA ALA A 298 -8.38 0.20 7.95
C ALA A 298 -9.60 1.05 8.34
N ALA A 299 -9.96 1.08 9.64
CA ALA A 299 -11.06 1.87 10.15
C ALA A 299 -10.82 3.39 9.97
N GLY A 300 -9.59 3.85 10.15
CA GLY A 300 -9.22 5.27 10.08
C GLY A 300 -9.36 5.88 8.69
N SER A 301 -9.04 5.12 7.64
CA SER A 301 -9.25 5.57 6.26
C SER A 301 -10.73 5.77 5.95
N LEU A 302 -11.60 4.88 6.41
CA LEU A 302 -13.06 5.00 6.27
C LEU A 302 -13.59 6.18 7.07
N LEU A 303 -13.13 6.34 8.32
CA LEU A 303 -13.49 7.44 9.20
C LEU A 303 -13.07 8.78 8.56
N PHE A 304 -11.86 8.89 8.03
CA PHE A 304 -11.41 10.09 7.32
C PHE A 304 -12.33 10.42 6.15
N GLY A 305 -12.65 9.42 5.31
CA GLY A 305 -13.55 9.59 4.16
C GLY A 305 -14.95 10.08 4.55
N PHE A 306 -15.49 9.62 5.70
CA PHE A 306 -16.76 10.09 6.24
C PHE A 306 -16.66 11.53 6.77
N LEU A 307 -15.63 11.87 7.51
CA LEU A 307 -15.46 13.17 8.14
C LEU A 307 -15.12 14.27 7.12
N VAL A 308 -14.39 13.94 6.06
CA VAL A 308 -13.97 14.90 5.04
C VAL A 308 -15.13 15.58 4.33
N SER A 309 -16.27 14.87 4.21
CA SER A 309 -17.47 15.43 3.59
C SER A 309 -18.10 16.59 4.39
N ARG A 310 -17.81 16.68 5.71
CA ARG A 310 -18.36 17.71 6.59
C ARG A 310 -17.42 18.87 6.85
N TRP A 311 -16.11 18.60 7.00
CA TRP A 311 -15.13 19.60 7.48
C TRP A 311 -14.00 19.89 6.50
N GLY A 312 -14.06 19.30 5.31
CA GLY A 312 -13.05 19.52 4.26
C GLY A 312 -11.72 18.78 4.49
N ALA A 313 -11.10 18.39 3.39
CA ALA A 313 -9.94 17.49 3.41
C ALA A 313 -8.71 18.07 4.13
N ARG A 314 -8.42 19.36 3.93
CA ARG A 314 -7.27 20.04 4.55
C ARG A 314 -7.39 20.10 6.05
N THR A 315 -8.55 20.53 6.58
CA THR A 315 -8.79 20.66 8.02
C THR A 315 -8.72 19.28 8.69
N MET A 316 -9.34 18.27 8.08
CA MET A 316 -9.30 16.91 8.61
C MET A 316 -7.90 16.33 8.60
N LEU A 317 -7.13 16.55 7.54
CA LEU A 317 -5.75 16.05 7.46
C LEU A 317 -4.87 16.69 8.54
N MET A 318 -4.98 18.01 8.79
CA MET A 318 -4.27 18.69 9.88
C MET A 318 -4.69 18.16 11.25
N ALA A 319 -6.00 17.96 11.49
CA ALA A 319 -6.51 17.41 12.73
C ALA A 319 -5.99 15.99 12.97
N PHE A 320 -6.04 15.11 11.95
CA PHE A 320 -5.51 13.75 12.06
C PHE A 320 -4.00 13.73 12.32
N ALA A 321 -3.21 14.58 11.65
CA ALA A 321 -1.77 14.66 11.87
C ALA A 321 -1.43 15.16 13.29
N GLY A 322 -2.11 16.19 13.78
CA GLY A 322 -1.92 16.71 15.14
C GLY A 322 -2.34 15.70 16.21
N LEU A 323 -3.51 15.05 16.02
CA LEU A 323 -3.98 14.00 16.94
C LEU A 323 -3.06 12.75 16.88
N ALA A 324 -2.54 12.40 15.71
CA ALA A 324 -1.58 11.31 15.57
C ALA A 324 -0.28 11.62 16.35
N ALA A 325 0.25 12.84 16.25
CA ALA A 325 1.42 13.26 17.02
C ALA A 325 1.17 13.16 18.54
N ALA A 326 0.01 13.64 19.02
CA ALA A 326 -0.38 13.52 20.42
C ALA A 326 -0.54 12.03 20.85
N ALA A 327 -1.19 11.22 20.02
CA ALA A 327 -1.38 9.79 20.28
C ALA A 327 -0.05 9.02 20.33
N VAL A 328 0.93 9.37 19.47
CA VAL A 328 2.28 8.79 19.51
C VAL A 328 2.95 9.09 20.85
N CYS A 329 2.87 10.34 21.33
CA CYS A 329 3.41 10.71 22.65
C CYS A 329 2.72 9.96 23.79
N ALA A 330 1.38 9.82 23.73
CA ALA A 330 0.60 9.12 24.73
C ALA A 330 0.83 7.59 24.70
N PHE A 331 1.20 7.03 23.56
CA PHE A 331 1.46 5.59 23.38
C PHE A 331 2.66 5.13 24.20
N VAL A 332 3.69 5.94 24.33
CA VAL A 332 4.93 5.58 25.04
C VAL A 332 4.66 5.13 26.48
N PRO A 333 4.04 5.96 27.37
CA PRO A 333 3.72 5.54 28.72
C PRO A 333 2.65 4.43 28.78
N ALA A 334 1.75 4.38 27.80
CA ALA A 334 0.70 3.38 27.74
C ALA A 334 1.21 1.95 27.51
N THR A 335 2.44 1.79 27.02
CA THR A 335 3.03 0.45 26.81
C THR A 335 3.22 -0.33 28.10
N ALA A 336 3.14 0.33 29.27
CA ALA A 336 3.15 -0.34 30.58
C ALA A 336 1.86 -1.14 30.87
N ASN A 337 0.74 -0.77 30.23
CA ASN A 337 -0.55 -1.45 30.35
C ASN A 337 -1.03 -1.94 28.98
N LEU A 338 -1.16 -3.25 28.81
CA LEU A 338 -1.51 -3.85 27.52
C LEU A 338 -2.86 -3.35 26.99
N SER A 339 -3.88 -3.22 27.82
CA SER A 339 -5.20 -2.78 27.39
C SER A 339 -5.16 -1.34 26.86
N LEU A 340 -4.45 -0.46 27.53
CA LEU A 340 -4.28 0.94 27.09
C LEU A 340 -3.42 1.00 25.82
N ALA A 341 -2.35 0.20 25.74
CA ALA A 341 -1.53 0.08 24.55
C ALA A 341 -2.33 -0.37 23.32
N LEU A 342 -3.23 -1.34 23.48
CA LEU A 342 -4.10 -1.83 22.39
C LEU A 342 -5.06 -0.75 21.90
N VAL A 343 -5.74 -0.03 22.83
CA VAL A 343 -6.63 1.06 22.45
C VAL A 343 -5.88 2.15 21.68
N LEU A 344 -4.74 2.60 22.23
CA LEU A 344 -3.93 3.62 21.57
C LEU A 344 -3.30 3.12 20.27
N ALA A 345 -3.00 1.84 20.13
CA ALA A 345 -2.53 1.24 18.89
C ALA A 345 -3.59 1.35 17.77
N VAL A 346 -4.86 1.05 18.09
CA VAL A 346 -5.98 1.25 17.15
C VAL A 346 -6.11 2.72 16.75
N VAL A 347 -6.04 3.63 17.73
CA VAL A 347 -6.10 5.09 17.49
C VAL A 347 -4.93 5.56 16.62
N LEU A 348 -3.70 5.12 16.91
CA LEU A 348 -2.51 5.43 16.13
C LEU A 348 -2.65 4.94 14.68
N GLY A 349 -3.07 3.70 14.51
CA GLY A 349 -3.32 3.14 13.18
C GLY A 349 -4.35 3.96 12.41
N ALA A 350 -5.48 4.28 13.07
CA ALA A 350 -6.57 5.04 12.48
C ALA A 350 -6.11 6.45 12.03
N LEU A 351 -5.43 7.17 12.91
CA LEU A 351 -4.99 8.53 12.61
C LEU A 351 -3.87 8.55 11.55
N SER A 352 -2.90 7.64 11.65
CA SER A 352 -1.76 7.61 10.72
C SER A 352 -2.18 7.22 9.30
N ASN A 353 -3.01 6.17 9.16
CA ASN A 353 -3.52 5.76 7.85
C ASN A 353 -4.57 6.72 7.31
N GLY A 354 -5.35 7.35 8.19
CA GLY A 354 -6.24 8.46 7.85
C GLY A 354 -5.48 9.65 7.25
N CYS A 355 -4.27 9.96 7.72
CA CYS A 355 -3.41 10.96 7.10
C CYS A 355 -3.02 10.59 5.66
N ILE A 356 -2.72 9.30 5.39
CA ILE A 356 -2.44 8.83 4.03
C ILE A 356 -3.67 9.02 3.13
N ALA A 357 -4.85 8.61 3.59
CA ALA A 357 -6.11 8.82 2.88
C ALA A 357 -6.38 10.32 2.61
N GLY A 358 -6.05 11.16 3.59
CA GLY A 358 -6.14 12.61 3.46
C GLY A 358 -5.22 13.20 2.39
N LEU A 359 -3.99 12.72 2.31
CA LEU A 359 -3.05 13.12 1.26
C LEU A 359 -3.56 12.71 -0.14
N TYR A 360 -4.07 11.50 -0.28
CA TYR A 360 -4.68 11.06 -1.55
C TYR A 360 -5.92 11.88 -1.92
N THR A 361 -6.67 12.36 -0.95
CA THR A 361 -7.87 13.19 -1.17
C THR A 361 -7.50 14.62 -1.58
N ILE A 362 -6.50 15.23 -0.92
CA ILE A 362 -6.12 16.64 -1.15
C ILE A 362 -5.28 16.81 -2.41
N ASN A 363 -4.42 15.82 -2.73
CA ASN A 363 -3.44 15.90 -3.80
C ASN A 363 -4.06 16.24 -5.17
N PRO A 364 -5.12 15.57 -5.66
CA PRO A 364 -5.72 15.90 -6.96
C PRO A 364 -6.28 17.31 -7.04
N ALA A 365 -6.74 17.88 -5.93
CA ALA A 365 -7.34 19.22 -5.87
C ALA A 365 -6.31 20.37 -5.96
N LEU A 366 -5.00 20.07 -5.85
CA LEU A 366 -3.94 21.07 -5.94
C LEU A 366 -3.52 21.38 -7.38
N TRP A 367 -3.92 20.56 -8.36
CA TRP A 367 -3.42 20.58 -9.72
C TRP A 367 -4.52 20.88 -10.74
N GLU A 368 -4.17 21.66 -11.75
CA GLU A 368 -5.04 21.91 -12.90
C GLU A 368 -5.29 20.63 -13.69
N ALA A 369 -6.45 20.56 -14.35
CA ALA A 369 -6.93 19.34 -14.99
C ALA A 369 -5.99 18.79 -16.08
N ASP A 370 -5.24 19.64 -16.75
CA ASP A 370 -4.35 19.31 -17.87
C ASP A 370 -3.09 18.55 -17.42
N PHE A 371 -2.60 18.76 -16.19
CA PHE A 371 -1.43 18.03 -15.64
C PHE A 371 -1.65 17.41 -14.26
N ARG A 372 -2.91 17.29 -13.84
CA ARG A 372 -3.30 16.71 -12.54
C ARG A 372 -2.73 15.31 -12.34
N SER A 373 -2.78 14.45 -13.34
CA SER A 373 -2.26 13.08 -13.21
C SER A 373 -0.74 13.07 -12.96
N THR A 374 0.01 13.95 -13.61
CA THR A 374 1.46 14.11 -13.40
C THR A 374 1.75 14.58 -11.99
N GLY A 375 1.08 15.64 -11.52
CA GLY A 375 1.27 16.16 -10.16
C GLY A 375 0.94 15.14 -9.09
N VAL A 376 -0.17 14.42 -9.25
CA VAL A 376 -0.60 13.36 -8.32
C VAL A 376 0.40 12.21 -8.28
N SER A 377 0.80 11.68 -9.43
CA SER A 377 1.69 10.52 -9.51
C SER A 377 3.08 10.82 -8.97
N VAL A 378 3.63 12.01 -9.30
CA VAL A 378 4.96 12.42 -8.80
C VAL A 378 4.93 12.61 -7.28
N ALA A 379 3.90 13.24 -6.73
CA ALA A 379 3.78 13.43 -5.27
C ALA A 379 3.71 12.08 -4.53
N ILE A 380 2.93 11.12 -5.03
CA ILE A 380 2.87 9.75 -4.48
C ILE A 380 4.23 9.05 -4.59
N GLY A 381 4.89 9.17 -5.75
CA GLY A 381 6.21 8.58 -5.98
C GLY A 381 7.26 9.13 -5.01
N VAL A 382 7.29 10.45 -4.81
CA VAL A 382 8.17 11.11 -3.84
C VAL A 382 7.85 10.69 -2.41
N GLY A 383 6.59 10.49 -2.07
CA GLY A 383 6.17 9.97 -0.76
C GLY A 383 6.79 8.60 -0.42
N ARG A 384 7.07 7.77 -1.43
CA ARG A 384 7.74 6.47 -1.20
C ARG A 384 9.17 6.60 -0.64
N ILE A 385 9.82 7.76 -0.82
CA ILE A 385 11.10 8.05 -0.18
C ILE A 385 10.95 7.94 1.35
N GLY A 386 9.86 8.46 1.92
CA GLY A 386 9.56 8.33 3.35
C GLY A 386 9.43 6.87 3.81
N SER A 387 8.74 6.03 3.03
CA SER A 387 8.60 4.59 3.35
C SER A 387 9.91 3.82 3.24
N MET A 388 10.80 4.22 2.33
CA MET A 388 12.10 3.58 2.13
C MET A 388 13.13 4.01 3.17
N THR A 389 13.17 5.29 3.49
CA THR A 389 14.20 5.84 4.39
C THR A 389 13.87 5.63 5.86
N SER A 390 12.59 5.64 6.24
CA SER A 390 12.17 5.52 7.64
C SER A 390 12.69 4.26 8.33
N PRO A 391 12.55 3.03 7.79
CA PRO A 391 13.06 1.84 8.48
C PRO A 391 14.59 1.84 8.66
N VAL A 392 15.34 2.34 7.67
CA VAL A 392 16.82 2.44 7.76
C VAL A 392 17.23 3.45 8.82
N LEU A 393 16.65 4.65 8.79
CA LEU A 393 16.97 5.71 9.77
C LEU A 393 16.68 5.25 11.18
N VAL A 394 15.53 4.62 11.42
CA VAL A 394 15.18 4.09 12.74
C VAL A 394 16.15 3.02 13.20
N GLY A 395 16.54 2.10 12.31
CA GLY A 395 17.53 1.08 12.62
C GLY A 395 18.90 1.66 12.98
N MET A 396 19.38 2.67 12.22
CA MET A 396 20.63 3.38 12.51
C MET A 396 20.57 4.15 13.83
N LEU A 397 19.43 4.77 14.15
CA LEU A 397 19.25 5.47 15.43
C LEU A 397 19.25 4.49 16.61
N LEU A 398 18.68 3.31 16.46
CA LEU A 398 18.76 2.23 17.46
C LEU A 398 20.21 1.78 17.67
N ASP A 399 20.98 1.59 16.60
CA ASP A 399 22.40 1.24 16.69
C ASP A 399 23.23 2.36 17.34
N ALA A 400 22.81 3.62 17.18
CA ALA A 400 23.40 4.78 17.86
C ALA A 400 22.95 4.93 19.32
N GLY A 401 22.19 3.98 19.85
CA GLY A 401 21.76 3.95 21.26
C GLY A 401 20.47 4.72 21.56
N TRP A 402 19.71 5.12 20.56
CA TRP A 402 18.40 5.74 20.78
C TRP A 402 17.42 4.74 21.37
N GLN A 403 16.69 5.19 22.38
CA GLN A 403 15.65 4.39 23.02
C GLN A 403 14.31 4.55 22.31
N LYS A 404 13.39 3.57 22.53
CA LYS A 404 12.04 3.60 21.96
C LYS A 404 11.34 4.96 22.15
N ASN A 405 11.46 5.56 23.32
CA ASN A 405 10.81 6.83 23.64
C ASN A 405 11.25 7.96 22.70
N GLN A 406 12.57 8.07 22.46
CA GLN A 406 13.15 9.07 21.57
C GLN A 406 12.69 8.92 20.13
N LEU A 407 12.57 7.67 19.66
CA LEU A 407 12.08 7.36 18.32
C LEU A 407 10.60 7.73 18.13
N TYR A 408 9.76 7.43 19.13
CA TYR A 408 8.35 7.83 19.09
C TYR A 408 8.21 9.36 19.15
N PHE A 409 8.93 10.08 20.01
CA PHE A 409 8.93 11.54 20.04
C PHE A 409 9.45 12.15 18.73
N GLY A 410 10.49 11.56 18.12
CA GLY A 410 10.96 11.94 16.79
C GLY A 410 9.86 11.79 15.73
N SER A 411 9.12 10.69 15.77
CA SER A 411 7.98 10.47 14.88
C SER A 411 6.84 11.49 15.08
N ALA A 412 6.58 11.90 16.31
CA ALA A 412 5.63 12.98 16.61
C ALA A 412 6.04 14.31 15.97
N ILE A 413 7.33 14.66 16.04
CA ILE A 413 7.86 15.87 15.36
C ILE A 413 7.67 15.76 13.85
N VAL A 414 7.93 14.60 13.25
CA VAL A 414 7.72 14.35 11.81
C VAL A 414 6.25 14.54 11.41
N LEU A 415 5.30 14.10 12.24
CA LEU A 415 3.86 14.33 12.03
C LEU A 415 3.46 15.80 12.16
N LEU A 416 4.06 16.54 13.09
CA LEU A 416 3.85 17.98 13.20
C LEU A 416 4.41 18.75 12.00
N LEU A 417 5.54 18.32 11.45
CA LEU A 417 6.05 18.85 10.18
C LEU A 417 5.08 18.59 9.02
N ALA A 418 4.45 17.40 8.97
CA ALA A 418 3.40 17.12 8.01
C ALA A 418 2.22 18.07 8.16
N MET A 419 1.75 18.30 9.40
CA MET A 419 0.67 19.24 9.69
C MET A 419 1.02 20.66 9.24
N ALA A 420 2.24 21.13 9.52
CA ALA A 420 2.72 22.44 9.10
C ALA A 420 2.82 22.57 7.57
N ALA A 421 3.30 21.52 6.88
CA ALA A 421 3.34 21.48 5.42
C ALA A 421 1.94 21.59 4.82
N VAL A 422 0.97 20.85 5.33
CA VAL A 422 -0.44 20.91 4.89
C VAL A 422 -1.06 22.27 5.20
N ALA A 423 -0.73 22.88 6.35
CA ALA A 423 -1.18 24.23 6.70
C ALA A 423 -0.66 25.30 5.72
N GLY A 424 0.52 25.10 5.14
CA GLY A 424 1.11 25.99 4.14
C GLY A 424 0.51 25.86 2.73
N LEU A 425 -0.24 24.79 2.44
CA LEU A 425 -0.90 24.58 1.13
C LEU A 425 -2.03 25.59 0.93
N LYS A 426 -2.01 26.30 -0.20
CA LYS A 426 -3.15 27.11 -0.62
C LYS A 426 -4.10 26.22 -1.41
N GLN A 427 -5.35 26.10 -0.98
CA GLN A 427 -6.39 25.53 -1.82
C GLN A 427 -6.64 26.50 -2.98
N ARG A 428 -6.43 26.03 -4.21
CA ARG A 428 -6.97 26.72 -5.38
C ARG A 428 -8.45 26.30 -5.45
N VAL A 429 -9.34 27.26 -5.20
CA VAL A 429 -10.80 27.10 -5.31
C VAL A 429 -11.17 26.90 -6.78
#